data_2ab694be0360a10ab9354e7dfb6f5746
#
_entry.id   2ab694be0360a10ab9354e7dfb6f5746
#
_cell.length_a   1.000
_cell.length_b   1.000
_cell.length_c   1.000
_cell.angle_alpha   90.00
_cell.angle_beta   90.00
_cell.angle_gamma   90.00
#
_symmetry.space_group_name_H-M   'P 1'
#
loop_
_entity.id
_entity.type
_entity.pdbx_description
1 polymer ?
#
loop_
_entity_poly.entity_id
_entity_poly.type
_entity_poly.pdbx_seq_one_letter_code
_entity_poly.pdbx_strand_id
1 'polypeptide(L)'
;SDLARYTKAELLDAIAGSEGRVLACETIGLTPPLLVDVTNAEYAASLSADILLLNMFDVQHPVINALPKVPEVETVRELKRLTGRVVGINLEPCDLQAAKSNDGTLWKMSGGRLATVENARRAVEMGVDLIVLTGNPGNGVSNELIVEALKAISAAVGDRVLLAAGKMHASGVAGQAAALASFSIFTY
;
A
#
# COMPACT_ATOMS: atom_id res chain seq x y z
N SER A 1 2.28 20.60 1.31
CA SER A 1 2.03 19.87 2.57
C SER A 1 3.34 19.27 3.07
N ASP A 2 3.61 19.32 4.37
CA ASP A 2 4.83 18.76 4.97
C ASP A 2 4.69 17.24 5.26
N LEU A 3 3.51 16.68 5.08
CA LEU A 3 3.20 15.26 5.34
C LEU A 3 4.17 14.29 4.64
N ALA A 4 4.59 14.61 3.42
CA ALA A 4 5.54 13.77 2.68
C ALA A 4 6.95 13.70 3.30
N ARG A 5 7.23 14.50 4.33
CA ARG A 5 8.52 14.54 5.04
C ARG A 5 8.46 13.95 6.44
N TYR A 6 7.28 13.56 6.89
CA TYR A 6 7.08 13.02 8.23
C TYR A 6 7.80 11.68 8.38
N THR A 7 8.42 11.52 9.52
CA THR A 7 8.85 10.19 10.01
C THR A 7 7.63 9.34 10.33
N LYS A 8 7.83 8.05 10.48
CA LYS A 8 6.76 7.14 10.90
C LYS A 8 6.05 7.62 12.18
N ALA A 9 6.80 8.07 13.19
CA ALA A 9 6.23 8.54 14.45
C ALA A 9 5.37 9.80 14.26
N GLU A 10 5.90 10.79 13.55
CA GLU A 10 5.18 12.03 13.24
C GLU A 10 3.92 11.76 12.42
N LEU A 11 3.97 10.79 11.49
CA LEU A 11 2.80 10.41 10.69
C LEU A 11 1.72 9.74 11.55
N LEU A 12 2.10 8.85 12.47
CA LEU A 12 1.19 8.25 13.44
C LEU A 12 0.52 9.30 14.32
N ASP A 13 1.30 10.21 14.87
CA ASP A 13 0.80 11.29 15.73
C ASP A 13 -0.16 12.21 14.95
N ALA A 14 0.17 12.53 13.69
CA ALA A 14 -0.68 13.35 12.83
C ALA A 14 -2.02 12.65 12.53
N ILE A 15 -1.98 11.34 12.22
CA ILE A 15 -3.19 10.56 11.98
C ILE A 15 -4.04 10.47 13.25
N ALA A 16 -3.44 10.16 14.38
CA ALA A 16 -4.15 10.10 15.68
C ALA A 16 -4.75 11.45 16.04
N GLY A 17 -3.98 12.53 15.92
CA GLY A 17 -4.40 13.90 16.20
C GLY A 17 -5.49 14.44 15.26
N SER A 18 -5.69 13.80 14.11
CA SER A 18 -6.74 14.18 13.14
C SER A 18 -8.15 13.76 13.60
N GLU A 19 -8.27 12.90 14.62
CA GLU A 19 -9.56 12.43 15.14
C GLU A 19 -10.49 11.83 14.08
N GLY A 20 -9.91 11.03 13.15
CA GLY A 20 -10.65 10.36 12.09
C GLY A 20 -10.92 11.22 10.84
N ARG A 21 -10.29 12.39 10.71
CA ARG A 21 -10.46 13.27 9.54
C ARG A 21 -9.46 13.01 8.41
N VAL A 22 -8.54 12.04 8.54
CA VAL A 22 -7.62 11.64 7.45
C VAL A 22 -8.39 10.88 6.38
N LEU A 23 -8.26 11.31 5.14
CA LEU A 23 -8.82 10.66 3.97
C LEU A 23 -7.74 9.91 3.21
N ALA A 24 -7.83 8.59 3.17
CA ALA A 24 -7.04 7.76 2.27
C ALA A 24 -7.82 7.48 0.99
N CYS A 25 -7.19 7.71 -0.15
CA CYS A 25 -7.78 7.40 -1.46
C CYS A 25 -6.93 6.34 -2.17
N GLU A 26 -7.58 5.25 -2.55
CA GLU A 26 -6.95 4.18 -3.32
C GLU A 26 -7.06 4.44 -4.82
N THR A 27 -5.96 4.30 -5.54
CA THR A 27 -5.89 4.44 -6.99
C THR A 27 -5.04 3.31 -7.58
N ILE A 28 -5.28 2.99 -8.87
CA ILE A 28 -4.51 2.00 -9.61
C ILE A 28 -3.65 2.74 -10.64
N GLY A 29 -2.31 2.71 -10.47
CA GLY A 29 -1.39 3.41 -11.35
C GLY A 29 -1.39 2.91 -12.80
N LEU A 30 -1.72 1.64 -13.02
CA LEU A 30 -1.81 1.01 -14.35
C LEU A 30 -3.03 1.44 -15.16
N THR A 31 -4.06 2.00 -14.54
CA THR A 31 -5.25 2.45 -15.26
C THR A 31 -4.97 3.75 -16.01
N PRO A 32 -5.59 3.96 -17.19
CA PRO A 32 -5.49 5.24 -17.90
C PRO A 32 -5.92 6.40 -16.99
N PRO A 33 -5.18 7.51 -16.99
CA PRO A 33 -5.55 8.66 -16.18
C PRO A 33 -6.83 9.30 -16.68
N LEU A 34 -7.68 9.73 -15.75
CA LEU A 34 -8.93 10.45 -16.07
C LEU A 34 -8.68 11.80 -16.78
N LEU A 35 -7.56 12.45 -16.44
CA LEU A 35 -7.19 13.78 -16.95
C LEU A 35 -5.96 13.72 -17.88
N VAL A 36 -5.80 12.67 -18.65
CA VAL A 36 -4.78 12.45 -19.69
C VAL A 36 -3.35 12.65 -19.22
N ASP A 37 -2.94 13.86 -18.82
CA ASP A 37 -1.58 14.25 -18.46
C ASP A 37 -1.35 14.36 -16.95
N VAL A 38 -2.32 13.99 -16.13
CA VAL A 38 -2.27 14.04 -14.68
C VAL A 38 -2.58 12.65 -14.13
N THR A 39 -1.73 12.13 -13.27
CA THR A 39 -1.96 10.82 -12.66
C THR A 39 -3.26 10.79 -11.86
N ASN A 40 -3.92 9.62 -11.78
CA ASN A 40 -5.11 9.48 -10.94
C ASN A 40 -4.82 9.78 -9.46
N ALA A 41 -3.60 9.57 -9.00
CA ALA A 41 -3.19 9.91 -7.64
C ALA A 41 -3.07 11.43 -7.43
N GLU A 42 -2.54 12.20 -8.39
CA GLU A 42 -2.56 13.68 -8.34
C GLU A 42 -3.99 14.21 -8.36
N TYR A 43 -4.86 13.59 -9.16
CA TYR A 43 -6.28 13.95 -9.18
C TYR A 43 -6.94 13.70 -7.82
N ALA A 44 -6.69 12.56 -7.17
CA ALA A 44 -7.16 12.29 -5.82
C ALA A 44 -6.61 13.29 -4.80
N ALA A 45 -5.33 13.65 -4.89
CA ALA A 45 -4.71 14.66 -4.04
C ALA A 45 -5.37 16.04 -4.20
N SER A 46 -5.77 16.42 -5.42
CA SER A 46 -6.48 17.66 -5.71
C SER A 46 -7.88 17.70 -5.06
N LEU A 47 -8.47 16.55 -4.84
CA LEU A 47 -9.75 16.37 -4.15
C LEU A 47 -9.58 16.18 -2.63
N SER A 48 -8.44 16.57 -2.08
CA SER A 48 -8.13 16.57 -0.64
C SER A 48 -7.84 15.20 -0.03
N ALA A 49 -7.44 14.20 -0.81
CA ALA A 49 -6.89 12.98 -0.24
C ALA A 49 -5.58 13.30 0.52
N ASP A 50 -5.46 12.81 1.74
CA ASP A 50 -4.27 12.99 2.60
C ASP A 50 -3.25 11.88 2.36
N ILE A 51 -3.73 10.67 2.15
CA ILE A 51 -2.94 9.47 1.87
C ILE A 51 -3.34 8.93 0.49
N LEU A 52 -2.36 8.71 -0.37
CA LEU A 52 -2.53 8.10 -1.68
C LEU A 52 -2.12 6.63 -1.60
N LEU A 53 -3.06 5.72 -1.69
CA LEU A 53 -2.79 4.29 -1.64
C LEU A 53 -2.76 3.74 -3.06
N LEU A 54 -1.60 3.24 -3.49
CA LEU A 54 -1.42 2.64 -4.81
C LEU A 54 -1.78 1.16 -4.75
N ASN A 55 -2.96 0.82 -5.24
CA ASN A 55 -3.40 -0.58 -5.38
C ASN A 55 -2.76 -1.21 -6.62
N MET A 56 -2.50 -2.51 -6.56
CA MET A 56 -1.87 -3.30 -7.62
C MET A 56 -0.47 -2.78 -8.02
N PHE A 57 0.21 -2.04 -7.14
CA PHE A 57 1.52 -1.51 -7.42
C PHE A 57 2.58 -2.61 -7.34
N ASP A 58 3.30 -2.81 -8.44
CA ASP A 58 4.39 -3.76 -8.54
C ASP A 58 5.70 -3.04 -8.20
N VAL A 59 6.33 -3.36 -7.06
CA VAL A 59 7.58 -2.73 -6.65
C VAL A 59 8.78 -3.16 -7.50
N GLN A 60 8.69 -4.26 -8.25
CA GLN A 60 9.74 -4.74 -9.15
C GLN A 60 9.65 -4.07 -10.53
N HIS A 61 8.43 -3.72 -10.95
CA HIS A 61 8.13 -3.07 -12.23
C HIS A 61 7.12 -1.94 -12.02
N PRO A 62 7.53 -0.85 -11.34
CA PRO A 62 6.61 0.22 -10.95
C PRO A 62 6.15 1.02 -12.16
N VAL A 63 4.83 1.10 -12.33
CA VAL A 63 4.20 1.90 -13.38
C VAL A 63 3.08 2.75 -12.79
N ILE A 64 3.16 4.05 -13.06
CA ILE A 64 2.08 5.00 -12.82
C ILE A 64 1.88 5.78 -14.13
N ASN A 65 0.75 5.58 -14.77
CA ASN A 65 0.42 6.25 -16.03
C ASN A 65 0.33 7.77 -15.82
N ALA A 66 0.87 8.53 -16.76
CA ALA A 66 1.05 9.99 -16.74
C ALA A 66 2.10 10.52 -15.74
N LEU A 67 2.76 9.66 -14.96
CA LEU A 67 3.89 10.13 -14.16
C LEU A 67 5.07 10.51 -15.09
N PRO A 68 5.79 11.61 -14.82
CA PRO A 68 7.03 11.91 -15.52
C PRO A 68 8.02 10.74 -15.47
N LYS A 69 8.78 10.55 -16.56
CA LYS A 69 9.74 9.46 -16.64
C LYS A 69 10.88 9.69 -15.65
N VAL A 70 11.05 8.76 -14.73
CA VAL A 70 12.13 8.73 -13.74
C VAL A 70 12.68 7.30 -13.64
N PRO A 71 13.85 7.08 -13.03
CA PRO A 71 14.29 5.73 -12.68
C PRO A 71 13.25 5.02 -11.80
N GLU A 72 13.07 3.72 -11.97
CA GLU A 72 12.05 2.93 -11.25
C GLU A 72 12.05 3.16 -9.74
N VAL A 73 13.23 3.22 -9.12
CA VAL A 73 13.37 3.45 -7.68
C VAL A 73 12.88 4.84 -7.22
N GLU A 74 12.79 5.80 -8.13
CA GLU A 74 12.31 7.16 -7.86
C GLU A 74 10.81 7.35 -8.13
N THR A 75 10.10 6.35 -8.64
CA THR A 75 8.67 6.44 -9.02
C THR A 75 7.80 6.98 -7.89
N VAL A 76 7.93 6.44 -6.68
CA VAL A 76 7.14 6.89 -5.52
C VAL A 76 7.59 8.28 -5.06
N ARG A 77 8.89 8.56 -5.05
CA ARG A 77 9.41 9.88 -4.68
C ARG A 77 8.94 10.97 -5.62
N GLU A 78 8.89 10.68 -6.93
CA GLU A 78 8.37 11.64 -7.90
C GLU A 78 6.88 11.92 -7.68
N LEU A 79 6.07 10.90 -7.42
CA LEU A 79 4.67 11.11 -7.05
C LEU A 79 4.53 11.96 -5.78
N LYS A 80 5.34 11.69 -4.76
CA LYS A 80 5.37 12.50 -3.53
C LYS A 80 5.78 13.95 -3.81
N ARG A 81 6.75 14.16 -4.70
CA ARG A 81 7.19 15.51 -5.11
C ARG A 81 6.05 16.29 -5.76
N LEU A 82 5.28 15.66 -6.64
CA LEU A 82 4.16 16.29 -7.35
C LEU A 82 2.98 16.59 -6.43
N THR A 83 2.69 15.68 -5.50
CA THR A 83 1.46 15.75 -4.69
C THR A 83 1.67 16.37 -3.30
N GLY A 84 2.87 16.24 -2.73
CA GLY A 84 3.15 16.57 -1.33
C GLY A 84 2.37 15.68 -0.34
N ARG A 85 1.94 14.49 -0.74
CA ARG A 85 1.12 13.59 0.07
C ARG A 85 1.92 12.39 0.55
N VAL A 86 1.40 11.75 1.59
CA VAL A 86 1.81 10.43 2.03
C VAL A 86 1.44 9.41 0.95
N VAL A 87 2.37 8.52 0.59
CA VAL A 87 2.12 7.47 -0.39
C VAL A 87 2.26 6.11 0.25
N GLY A 88 1.19 5.32 0.14
CA GLY A 88 1.14 3.92 0.54
C GLY A 88 1.01 2.98 -0.65
N ILE A 89 1.28 1.71 -0.41
CA ILE A 89 1.06 0.63 -1.38
C ILE A 89 0.37 -0.56 -0.70
N ASN A 90 -0.32 -1.37 -1.49
CA ASN A 90 -0.78 -2.68 -1.06
C ASN A 90 0.27 -3.74 -1.39
N LEU A 91 0.57 -4.61 -0.42
CA LEU A 91 1.23 -5.88 -0.67
C LEU A 91 0.29 -7.01 -0.24
N GLU A 92 0.26 -8.07 -1.03
CA GLU A 92 -0.71 -9.15 -0.85
C GLU A 92 -0.04 -10.38 -0.22
N PRO A 93 -0.38 -10.73 1.03
CA PRO A 93 -0.10 -12.05 1.57
C PRO A 93 -0.84 -13.07 0.74
N CYS A 94 -0.19 -14.11 0.28
CA CYS A 94 -0.85 -15.20 -0.44
C CYS A 94 -0.14 -16.53 -0.21
N ASP A 95 -0.86 -17.61 -0.36
CA ASP A 95 -0.24 -18.92 -0.53
C ASP A 95 0.38 -18.98 -1.93
N LEU A 96 1.70 -19.10 -1.98
CA LEU A 96 2.46 -19.19 -3.24
C LEU A 96 2.06 -20.38 -4.10
N GLN A 97 1.49 -21.44 -3.51
CA GLN A 97 0.96 -22.59 -4.23
C GLN A 97 -0.38 -22.25 -4.90
N ALA A 98 -1.25 -21.54 -4.19
CA ALA A 98 -2.53 -21.08 -4.74
C ALA A 98 -2.35 -20.01 -5.83
N ALA A 99 -1.36 -19.13 -5.67
CA ALA A 99 -1.06 -18.08 -6.65
C ALA A 99 -0.57 -18.61 -8.01
N LYS A 100 0.07 -19.80 -8.02
CA LYS A 100 0.54 -20.47 -9.26
C LYS A 100 -0.57 -21.11 -10.07
N SER A 101 -1.72 -21.38 -9.48
CA SER A 101 -2.85 -22.07 -10.14
C SER A 101 -3.80 -21.10 -10.87
N ASN A 102 -3.60 -19.82 -10.78
CA ASN A 102 -4.51 -18.80 -11.33
C ASN A 102 -4.12 -18.48 -12.79
N ASP A 103 -4.90 -19.03 -13.74
CA ASP A 103 -4.66 -18.93 -15.17
C ASP A 103 -5.13 -17.59 -15.77
N GLY A 104 -4.20 -16.68 -15.96
CA GLY A 104 -4.26 -15.72 -17.06
C GLY A 104 -5.25 -14.56 -16.99
N THR A 105 -5.90 -14.25 -15.88
CA THR A 105 -6.75 -13.07 -15.76
C THR A 105 -5.93 -11.79 -15.50
N LEU A 106 -6.50 -10.60 -15.80
CA LEU A 106 -5.97 -9.26 -15.51
C LEU A 106 -5.50 -9.07 -14.05
N TRP A 107 -5.92 -9.94 -13.16
CA TRP A 107 -5.65 -9.95 -11.73
C TRP A 107 -4.48 -10.86 -11.34
N LYS A 108 -3.76 -11.40 -12.33
CA LYS A 108 -2.59 -12.26 -12.07
C LYS A 108 -1.61 -11.49 -11.17
N MET A 109 -1.37 -12.07 -10.00
CA MET A 109 -0.44 -11.48 -9.03
C MET A 109 0.98 -11.53 -9.60
N SER A 110 1.59 -10.36 -9.78
CA SER A 110 3.01 -10.26 -10.11
C SER A 110 3.86 -10.48 -8.85
N GLY A 111 5.11 -10.90 -9.04
CA GLY A 111 6.05 -11.12 -7.93
C GLY A 111 6.24 -9.90 -7.04
N GLY A 112 6.25 -8.69 -7.63
CA GLY A 112 6.45 -7.44 -6.91
C GLY A 112 5.25 -6.94 -6.11
N ARG A 113 4.11 -7.63 -6.18
CA ARG A 113 2.91 -7.35 -5.36
C ARG A 113 2.80 -8.24 -4.12
N LEU A 114 3.65 -9.27 -4.02
CA LEU A 114 3.62 -10.21 -2.89
C LEU A 114 4.10 -9.55 -1.60
N ALA A 115 3.46 -9.88 -0.47
CA ALA A 115 3.87 -9.45 0.87
C ALA A 115 5.10 -10.23 1.35
N THR A 116 6.24 -9.94 0.74
CA THR A 116 7.55 -10.49 1.11
C THR A 116 8.41 -9.42 1.76
N VAL A 117 9.37 -9.83 2.57
CA VAL A 117 10.37 -8.93 3.18
C VAL A 117 11.18 -8.19 2.12
N GLU A 118 11.51 -8.86 1.02
CA GLU A 118 12.25 -8.25 -0.10
C GLU A 118 11.46 -7.12 -0.75
N ASN A 119 10.19 -7.36 -1.08
CA ASN A 119 9.34 -6.33 -1.66
C ASN A 119 9.07 -5.17 -0.69
N ALA A 120 8.92 -5.45 0.60
CA ALA A 120 8.78 -4.41 1.61
C ALA A 120 10.03 -3.53 1.74
N ARG A 121 11.23 -4.12 1.69
CA ARG A 121 12.49 -3.36 1.66
C ARG A 121 12.57 -2.48 0.41
N ARG A 122 12.26 -3.03 -0.75
CA ARG A 122 12.26 -2.28 -2.02
C ARG A 122 11.24 -1.12 -1.97
N ALA A 123 10.06 -1.34 -1.42
CA ALA A 123 9.06 -0.28 -1.23
C ALA A 123 9.60 0.87 -0.37
N VAL A 124 10.26 0.55 0.74
CA VAL A 124 10.89 1.56 1.61
C VAL A 124 12.03 2.31 0.88
N GLU A 125 12.84 1.61 0.09
CA GLU A 125 13.87 2.22 -0.74
C GLU A 125 13.29 3.19 -1.78
N MET A 126 12.10 2.91 -2.30
CA MET A 126 11.37 3.80 -3.21
C MET A 126 10.75 5.01 -2.51
N GLY A 127 10.71 5.04 -1.17
CA GLY A 127 10.15 6.14 -0.39
C GLY A 127 8.67 5.98 -0.02
N VAL A 128 8.17 4.75 0.03
CA VAL A 128 6.81 4.43 0.51
C VAL A 128 6.73 4.73 2.02
N ASP A 129 5.65 5.38 2.45
CA ASP A 129 5.38 5.75 3.84
C ASP A 129 4.49 4.76 4.57
N LEU A 130 3.65 4.03 3.83
CA LEU A 130 2.66 3.09 4.36
C LEU A 130 2.62 1.82 3.50
N ILE A 131 2.72 0.66 4.12
CA ILE A 131 2.45 -0.62 3.47
C ILE A 131 1.20 -1.23 4.09
N VAL A 132 0.19 -1.50 3.27
CA VAL A 132 -1.03 -2.19 3.66
C VAL A 132 -0.96 -3.64 3.20
N LEU A 133 -0.95 -4.56 4.16
CA LEU A 133 -1.05 -5.98 3.85
C LEU A 133 -2.51 -6.34 3.61
N THR A 134 -2.88 -6.47 2.35
CA THR A 134 -4.25 -6.68 1.94
C THR A 134 -4.50 -8.16 1.63
N GLY A 135 -5.20 -8.85 2.52
CA GLY A 135 -5.63 -10.23 2.30
C GLY A 135 -6.79 -10.28 1.32
N ASN A 136 -6.56 -10.79 0.11
CA ASN A 136 -7.61 -10.99 -0.88
C ASN A 136 -8.18 -12.42 -0.73
N PRO A 137 -9.49 -12.57 -0.41
CA PRO A 137 -10.12 -13.90 -0.26
C PRO A 137 -9.99 -14.79 -1.51
N GLY A 138 -9.96 -14.17 -2.70
CA GLY A 138 -9.77 -14.88 -3.97
C GLY A 138 -8.40 -15.55 -4.12
N ASN A 139 -7.42 -15.16 -3.30
CA ASN A 139 -6.05 -15.70 -3.32
C ASN A 139 -5.78 -16.74 -2.23
N GLY A 140 -6.83 -17.31 -1.62
CA GLY A 140 -6.71 -18.36 -0.60
C GLY A 140 -6.05 -17.91 0.71
N VAL A 141 -6.04 -16.61 0.99
CA VAL A 141 -5.36 -16.03 2.15
C VAL A 141 -6.06 -16.38 3.46
N SER A 142 -5.32 -17.01 4.37
CA SER A 142 -5.73 -17.20 5.76
C SER A 142 -5.30 -16.03 6.65
N ASN A 143 -5.90 -15.93 7.84
CA ASN A 143 -5.51 -14.91 8.82
C ASN A 143 -4.07 -15.12 9.33
N GLU A 144 -3.69 -16.38 9.46
CA GLU A 144 -2.35 -16.80 9.89
C GLU A 144 -1.29 -16.29 8.91
N LEU A 145 -1.53 -16.43 7.60
CA LEU A 145 -0.62 -15.92 6.56
C LEU A 145 -0.47 -14.40 6.63
N ILE A 146 -1.56 -13.66 6.88
CA ILE A 146 -1.49 -12.21 7.05
C ILE A 146 -0.63 -11.85 8.28
N VAL A 147 -0.86 -12.54 9.40
CA VAL A 147 -0.11 -12.29 10.65
C VAL A 147 1.37 -12.66 10.49
N GLU A 148 1.69 -13.77 9.84
CA GLU A 148 3.07 -14.18 9.57
C GLU A 148 3.79 -13.17 8.68
N ALA A 149 3.17 -12.75 7.59
CA ALA A 149 3.73 -11.72 6.70
C ALA A 149 3.93 -10.40 7.44
N LEU A 150 2.95 -9.97 8.25
CA LEU A 150 3.05 -8.75 9.05
C LEU A 150 4.22 -8.80 10.04
N LYS A 151 4.39 -9.91 10.77
CA LYS A 151 5.51 -10.10 11.70
C LYS A 151 6.85 -10.04 10.98
N ALA A 152 7.01 -10.75 9.87
CA ALA A 152 8.25 -10.79 9.12
C ALA A 152 8.60 -9.41 8.53
N ILE A 153 7.64 -8.70 7.95
CA ILE A 153 7.83 -7.37 7.37
C ILE A 153 8.09 -6.34 8.48
N SER A 154 7.37 -6.41 9.60
CA SER A 154 7.57 -5.52 10.74
C SER A 154 8.99 -5.65 11.32
N ALA A 155 9.50 -6.87 11.45
CA ALA A 155 10.85 -7.10 11.90
C ALA A 155 11.93 -6.54 10.95
N ALA A 156 11.62 -6.46 9.64
CA ALA A 156 12.58 -6.05 8.62
C ALA A 156 12.58 -4.55 8.32
N VAL A 157 11.42 -3.89 8.39
CA VAL A 157 11.23 -2.48 7.97
C VAL A 157 10.27 -1.69 8.85
N GLY A 158 9.73 -2.28 9.90
CA GLY A 158 8.69 -1.66 10.72
C GLY A 158 9.13 -0.41 11.51
N ASP A 159 10.42 -0.17 11.63
CA ASP A 159 10.98 1.06 12.19
C ASP A 159 10.92 2.26 11.22
N ARG A 160 10.81 2.00 9.92
CA ARG A 160 10.91 3.01 8.85
C ARG A 160 9.61 3.33 8.15
N VAL A 161 8.63 2.43 8.17
CA VAL A 161 7.38 2.53 7.42
C VAL A 161 6.19 2.20 8.30
N LEU A 162 5.04 2.85 8.08
CA LEU A 162 3.79 2.44 8.70
C LEU A 162 3.32 1.12 8.09
N LEU A 163 2.85 0.24 8.95
CA LEU A 163 2.25 -1.03 8.53
C LEU A 163 0.80 -1.07 8.96
N ALA A 164 -0.06 -1.42 8.02
CA ALA A 164 -1.45 -1.76 8.26
C ALA A 164 -1.72 -3.14 7.67
N ALA A 165 -2.71 -3.84 8.18
CA ALA A 165 -3.11 -5.12 7.65
C ALA A 165 -4.61 -5.30 7.77
N GLY A 166 -5.22 -5.94 6.77
CA GLY A 166 -6.63 -6.25 6.75
C GLY A 166 -6.97 -7.32 5.75
N LYS A 167 -8.16 -7.87 5.86
CA LYS A 167 -8.70 -8.81 4.89
C LYS A 167 -9.81 -8.10 4.12
N MET A 168 -9.66 -8.02 2.81
CA MET A 168 -10.73 -7.54 1.95
C MET A 168 -11.88 -8.53 2.05
N HIS A 169 -13.04 -8.05 2.45
CA HIS A 169 -14.23 -8.87 2.48
C HIS A 169 -15.49 -8.04 2.36
N ALA A 170 -16.39 -8.51 1.51
CA ALA A 170 -17.74 -7.95 1.40
C ALA A 170 -18.57 -8.08 2.68
N SER A 171 -18.17 -8.96 3.61
CA SER A 171 -18.85 -9.22 4.87
C SER A 171 -17.90 -9.10 6.06
N GLY A 172 -17.24 -7.96 6.24
CA GLY A 172 -16.20 -7.73 7.25
C GLY A 172 -16.34 -8.54 8.53
N VAL A 173 -15.30 -9.28 8.91
CA VAL A 173 -15.31 -10.09 10.12
C VAL A 173 -14.61 -9.33 11.23
N ALA A 174 -15.41 -8.79 12.15
CA ALA A 174 -14.95 -7.96 13.27
C ALA A 174 -13.94 -8.65 14.22
N GLY A 175 -13.84 -9.97 14.20
CA GLY A 175 -12.93 -10.71 15.09
C GLY A 175 -11.45 -10.68 14.70
N GLN A 176 -11.10 -10.19 13.51
CA GLN A 176 -9.73 -10.19 13.01
C GLN A 176 -8.91 -8.97 13.48
N ALA A 177 -9.58 -7.88 13.79
CA ALA A 177 -8.93 -6.67 14.26
C ALA A 177 -8.16 -6.88 15.59
N ALA A 178 -8.67 -7.72 16.47
CA ALA A 178 -8.06 -7.98 17.78
C ALA A 178 -6.70 -8.72 17.69
N ALA A 179 -6.53 -9.63 16.73
CA ALA A 179 -5.26 -10.36 16.54
C ALA A 179 -4.15 -9.47 15.94
N LEU A 180 -4.54 -8.41 15.28
CA LEU A 180 -3.67 -7.46 14.62
C LEU A 180 -3.42 -6.18 15.45
N ALA A 181 -4.12 -6.02 16.57
CA ALA A 181 -4.13 -4.79 17.39
C ALA A 181 -2.76 -4.39 18.01
N SER A 182 -1.79 -5.30 18.05
CA SER A 182 -0.42 -5.00 18.47
C SER A 182 0.44 -4.32 17.39
N PHE A 183 -0.07 -4.20 16.18
CA PHE A 183 0.61 -3.60 15.04
C PHE A 183 -0.29 -2.48 14.53
N SER A 184 0.10 -1.26 14.45
CA SER A 184 -0.71 -0.11 13.97
C SER A 184 -1.76 -0.49 12.91
N ILE A 185 -3.04 -0.63 13.30
CA ILE A 185 -4.11 -1.12 12.44
C ILE A 185 -5.02 0.03 12.04
N PHE A 186 -5.30 0.13 10.74
CA PHE A 186 -6.50 0.79 10.24
C PHE A 186 -7.51 -0.30 9.90
N THR A 187 -8.65 -0.35 10.60
CA THR A 187 -9.80 -1.14 10.18
C THR A 187 -10.61 -0.34 9.17
N TYR A 188 -10.84 -0.92 8.00
CA TYR A 188 -11.86 -0.47 7.08
C TYR A 188 -13.24 -0.91 7.57
#